data_6931442ea7ce5230606fade3693fe70f
#
_entry.id   6931442ea7ce5230606fade3693fe70f
#
_cell.length_a   1.000
_cell.length_b   1.000
_cell.length_c   1.000
_cell.angle_alpha   90.00
_cell.angle_beta   90.00
_cell.angle_gamma   90.00
#
_symmetry.space_group_name_H-M   'P 1'
#
loop_
_entity.id
_entity.type
_entity.pdbx_description
1 polymer ?
#
loop_
_entity_poly.entity_id
_entity_poly.type
_entity_poly.pdbx_seq_one_letter_code
_entity_poly.pdbx_strand_id
1 'polypeptide(L)'
;MRNLSKKDLDIFSNKILEDYDSKNSSAIFKDKIKLTNEEALIIQSNVAKLRENRGEEIIGYKIGCVSKDTQKKMGFTQPACGYLWKSELHESGVTLNKKDYTNPAMEAEFGIILNRDIKAELSLSLIHI
;
A
#
# COMPACT_ATOMS: atom_id res chain seq x y z
N MET A 1 24.42 6.61 0.45
CA MET A 1 23.53 5.68 1.19
C MET A 1 23.86 4.25 0.78
N ARG A 2 23.85 3.29 1.71
CA ARG A 2 24.06 1.89 1.36
C ARG A 2 22.76 1.35 0.73
N ASN A 3 22.80 0.91 -0.52
CA ASN A 3 21.67 0.23 -1.13
C ASN A 3 21.46 -1.11 -0.41
N LEU A 4 20.20 -1.42 -0.10
CA LEU A 4 19.85 -2.70 0.50
C LEU A 4 20.07 -3.83 -0.51
N SER A 5 20.57 -4.97 -0.02
CA SER A 5 20.66 -6.18 -0.83
C SER A 5 19.27 -6.77 -1.07
N LYS A 6 19.11 -7.59 -2.12
CA LYS A 6 17.87 -8.34 -2.35
C LYS A 6 17.45 -9.12 -1.10
N LYS A 7 18.41 -9.74 -0.42
CA LYS A 7 18.16 -10.50 0.82
C LYS A 7 17.61 -9.62 1.94
N ASP A 8 18.11 -8.38 2.09
CA ASP A 8 17.60 -7.45 3.10
C ASP A 8 16.15 -7.04 2.77
N LEU A 9 15.86 -6.77 1.49
CA LEU A 9 14.50 -6.43 1.03
C LEU A 9 13.52 -7.57 1.29
N ASP A 10 13.93 -8.82 1.05
CA ASP A 10 13.11 -10.01 1.33
C ASP A 10 12.87 -10.17 2.83
N ILE A 11 13.88 -9.98 3.68
CA ILE A 11 13.75 -10.02 5.14
C ILE A 11 12.77 -8.95 5.62
N PHE A 12 12.89 -7.72 5.12
CA PHE A 12 11.99 -6.64 5.51
C PHE A 12 10.55 -6.88 5.04
N SER A 13 10.37 -7.42 3.83
CA SER A 13 9.05 -7.76 3.31
C SER A 13 8.34 -8.79 4.18
N ASN A 14 9.04 -9.86 4.56
CA ASN A 14 8.49 -10.89 5.46
C ASN A 14 8.17 -10.30 6.84
N LYS A 15 9.06 -9.48 7.39
CA LYS A 15 8.85 -8.86 8.71
C LYS A 15 7.66 -7.90 8.71
N ILE A 16 7.47 -7.11 7.66
CA ILE A 16 6.30 -6.22 7.52
C ILE A 16 5.01 -7.05 7.49
N LEU A 17 4.98 -8.14 6.74
CA LEU A 17 3.81 -9.02 6.67
C LEU A 17 3.51 -9.69 8.01
N GLU A 18 4.53 -10.19 8.71
CA GLU A 18 4.40 -10.76 10.05
C GLU A 18 3.85 -9.73 11.05
N ASP A 19 4.36 -8.49 11.03
CA ASP A 19 3.91 -7.40 11.88
C ASP A 19 2.44 -7.02 11.57
N TYR A 20 2.06 -7.03 10.29
CA TYR A 20 0.68 -6.82 9.86
C TYR A 20 -0.25 -7.91 10.41
N ASP A 21 0.12 -9.18 10.25
CA ASP A 21 -0.69 -10.32 10.67
C ASP A 21 -0.85 -10.37 12.20
N SER A 22 0.21 -10.04 12.93
CA SER A 22 0.22 -10.02 14.40
C SER A 22 -0.36 -8.73 14.99
N LYS A 23 -0.84 -7.81 14.15
CA LYS A 23 -1.39 -6.50 14.58
C LYS A 23 -0.40 -5.65 15.37
N ASN A 24 0.88 -5.81 15.11
CA ASN A 24 1.94 -4.99 15.68
C ASN A 24 2.28 -3.82 14.75
N SER A 25 2.69 -2.69 15.33
CA SER A 25 3.31 -1.65 14.53
C SER A 25 4.66 -2.15 14.01
N SER A 26 4.95 -1.93 12.73
CA SER A 26 6.16 -2.48 12.12
C SER A 26 7.44 -2.07 12.87
N ALA A 27 8.21 -3.06 13.31
CA ALA A 27 9.47 -2.87 14.02
C ALA A 27 10.58 -2.28 13.13
N ILE A 28 10.50 -2.48 11.80
CA ILE A 28 11.52 -2.00 10.85
C ILE A 28 11.73 -0.50 10.97
N PHE A 29 10.67 0.26 11.16
CA PHE A 29 10.77 1.72 11.29
C PHE A 29 11.29 2.19 12.66
N LYS A 30 11.25 1.34 13.69
CA LYS A 30 11.83 1.63 15.00
C LYS A 30 13.35 1.68 14.96
N ASP A 31 13.96 0.87 14.10
CA ASP A 31 15.42 0.78 13.95
C ASP A 31 16.00 1.91 13.08
N LYS A 32 15.20 2.93 12.77
CA LYS A 32 15.58 4.10 11.95
C LYS A 32 16.17 3.73 10.59
N ILE A 33 15.73 2.62 10.01
CA ILE A 33 16.12 2.21 8.66
C ILE A 33 15.57 3.24 7.69
N LYS A 34 16.46 3.83 6.88
CA LYS A 34 16.10 4.74 5.82
C LYS A 34 16.02 3.96 4.52
N LEU A 35 14.84 3.94 3.92
CA LEU A 35 14.60 3.36 2.61
C LEU A 35 14.59 4.46 1.56
N THR A 36 15.07 4.15 0.35
CA THR A 36 14.74 4.94 -0.83
C THR A 36 13.31 4.65 -1.27
N ASN A 37 12.73 5.51 -2.12
CA ASN A 37 11.40 5.26 -2.68
C ASN A 37 11.36 3.96 -3.48
N GLU A 38 12.42 3.66 -4.24
CA GLU A 38 12.53 2.42 -5.00
C GLU A 38 12.56 1.18 -4.09
N GLU A 39 13.35 1.21 -3.03
CA GLU A 39 13.41 0.12 -2.04
C GLU A 39 12.05 -0.09 -1.37
N ALA A 40 11.34 0.99 -1.00
CA ALA A 40 10.01 0.92 -0.42
C ALA A 40 8.98 0.31 -1.39
N LEU A 41 9.02 0.65 -2.68
CA LEU A 41 8.16 0.07 -3.71
C LEU A 41 8.45 -1.41 -3.95
N ILE A 42 9.73 -1.82 -3.92
CA ILE A 42 10.11 -3.24 -4.02
C ILE A 42 9.56 -4.01 -2.82
N ILE A 43 9.72 -3.50 -1.61
CA ILE A 43 9.18 -4.14 -0.39
C ILE A 43 7.66 -4.24 -0.49
N GLN A 44 6.96 -3.17 -0.90
CA GLN A 44 5.52 -3.18 -1.10
C GLN A 44 5.08 -4.27 -2.09
N SER A 45 5.77 -4.37 -3.24
CA SER A 45 5.51 -5.41 -4.25
C SER A 45 5.77 -6.81 -3.71
N ASN A 46 6.84 -7.00 -2.93
CA ASN A 46 7.15 -8.30 -2.33
C ASN A 46 6.08 -8.71 -1.31
N VAL A 47 5.64 -7.78 -0.44
CA VAL A 47 4.55 -8.04 0.52
C VAL A 47 3.27 -8.42 -0.23
N ALA A 48 2.94 -7.72 -1.33
CA ALA A 48 1.79 -8.05 -2.15
C ALA A 48 1.88 -9.49 -2.68
N LYS A 49 3.02 -9.87 -3.26
CA LYS A 49 3.26 -11.26 -3.74
C LYS A 49 3.14 -12.30 -2.63
N LEU A 50 3.64 -12.01 -1.42
CA LEU A 50 3.51 -12.90 -0.28
C LEU A 50 2.03 -13.09 0.11
N ARG A 51 1.22 -12.03 0.07
CA ARG A 51 -0.23 -12.10 0.34
C ARG A 51 -0.96 -12.88 -0.76
N GLU A 52 -0.65 -12.63 -2.04
CA GLU A 52 -1.22 -13.40 -3.16
C GLU A 52 -0.86 -14.89 -3.08
N ASN A 53 0.39 -15.23 -2.72
CA ASN A 53 0.84 -16.63 -2.57
C ASN A 53 0.10 -17.40 -1.47
N ARG A 54 -0.48 -16.71 -0.49
CA ARG A 54 -1.32 -17.33 0.54
C ARG A 54 -2.83 -17.27 0.21
N GLY A 55 -3.18 -16.86 -1.01
CA GLY A 55 -4.55 -16.88 -1.54
C GLY A 55 -5.34 -15.59 -1.38
N GLU A 56 -4.71 -14.47 -1.00
CA GLU A 56 -5.37 -13.18 -0.98
C GLU A 56 -5.46 -12.59 -2.40
N GLU A 57 -6.52 -11.82 -2.66
CA GLU A 57 -6.83 -11.27 -3.98
C GLU A 57 -6.78 -9.74 -3.95
N ILE A 58 -6.01 -9.15 -4.87
CA ILE A 58 -6.00 -7.71 -5.13
C ILE A 58 -7.22 -7.38 -5.97
N ILE A 59 -8.07 -6.47 -5.49
CA ILE A 59 -9.30 -6.03 -6.16
C ILE A 59 -9.23 -4.60 -6.68
N GLY A 60 -8.16 -3.89 -6.41
CA GLY A 60 -8.00 -2.50 -6.83
C GLY A 60 -6.80 -1.82 -6.22
N TYR A 61 -6.78 -0.49 -6.37
CA TYR A 61 -5.68 0.35 -5.94
C TYR A 61 -6.19 1.59 -5.21
N LYS A 62 -5.46 2.01 -4.18
CA LYS A 62 -5.65 3.30 -3.51
C LYS A 62 -4.54 4.26 -3.96
N ILE A 63 -4.90 5.51 -4.21
CA ILE A 63 -3.95 6.58 -4.51
C ILE A 63 -4.02 7.60 -3.37
N GLY A 64 -2.87 7.91 -2.78
CA GLY A 64 -2.74 8.90 -1.72
C GLY A 64 -1.63 9.92 -2.00
N CYS A 65 -1.46 10.89 -1.11
CA CYS A 65 -0.45 11.93 -1.21
C CYS A 65 -0.50 12.69 -2.55
N VAL A 66 -1.72 13.03 -3.02
CA VAL A 66 -1.93 13.63 -4.36
C VAL A 66 -1.54 15.11 -4.41
N SER A 67 -1.60 15.85 -3.30
CA SER A 67 -1.22 17.27 -3.28
C SER A 67 0.30 17.45 -3.25
N LYS A 68 0.81 18.48 -3.95
CA LYS A 68 2.24 18.81 -3.97
C LYS A 68 2.78 19.14 -2.58
N ASP A 69 1.99 19.76 -1.74
CA ASP A 69 2.38 20.09 -0.37
C ASP A 69 2.55 18.83 0.49
N THR A 70 1.63 17.88 0.37
CA THR A 70 1.72 16.59 1.06
C THR A 70 2.93 15.80 0.56
N GLN A 71 3.13 15.73 -0.76
CA GLN A 71 4.30 15.08 -1.35
C GLN A 71 5.60 15.66 -0.80
N LYS A 72 5.74 16.99 -0.80
CA LYS A 72 6.92 17.67 -0.27
C LYS A 72 7.15 17.38 1.22
N LYS A 73 6.10 17.42 2.05
CA LYS A 73 6.19 17.11 3.49
C LYS A 73 6.59 15.66 3.75
N MET A 74 6.13 14.73 2.93
CA MET A 74 6.37 13.29 3.08
C MET A 74 7.62 12.81 2.32
N GLY A 75 8.29 13.69 1.56
CA GLY A 75 9.47 13.32 0.77
C GLY A 75 9.17 12.55 -0.51
N PHE A 76 7.93 12.62 -1.00
CA PHE A 76 7.54 11.99 -2.27
C PHE A 76 7.70 12.95 -3.45
N THR A 77 8.02 12.40 -4.62
CA THR A 77 8.08 13.13 -5.89
C THR A 77 6.82 12.94 -6.74
N GLN A 78 6.00 11.96 -6.39
CA GLN A 78 4.75 11.56 -7.07
C GLN A 78 3.74 11.06 -6.05
N PRO A 79 2.45 10.92 -6.40
CA PRO A 79 1.45 10.29 -5.55
C PRO A 79 1.87 8.88 -5.13
N ALA A 80 1.48 8.49 -3.92
CA ALA A 80 1.67 7.12 -3.44
C ALA A 80 0.53 6.23 -3.93
N CYS A 81 0.83 4.98 -4.23
CA CYS A 81 -0.15 3.97 -4.63
C CYS A 81 -0.06 2.77 -3.68
N GLY A 82 -1.21 2.20 -3.32
CA GLY A 82 -1.33 0.99 -2.51
C GLY A 82 -2.33 0.02 -3.11
N TYR A 83 -2.35 -1.21 -2.61
CA TYR A 83 -3.28 -2.25 -3.03
C TYR A 83 -4.53 -2.27 -2.15
N LEU A 84 -5.68 -2.57 -2.76
CA LEU A 84 -6.92 -2.89 -2.07
C LEU A 84 -7.14 -4.40 -2.13
N TRP A 85 -7.41 -4.99 -0.98
CA TRP A 85 -7.53 -6.44 -0.84
C TRP A 85 -8.99 -6.84 -0.65
N LYS A 86 -9.39 -7.93 -1.30
CA LYS A 86 -10.76 -8.47 -1.20
C LYS A 86 -11.15 -8.81 0.24
N SER A 87 -10.20 -9.30 1.03
CA SER A 87 -10.39 -9.60 2.45
C SER A 87 -10.68 -8.37 3.32
N GLU A 88 -10.39 -7.19 2.82
CA GLU A 88 -10.55 -5.90 3.51
C GLU A 88 -11.75 -5.10 2.97
N LEU A 89 -12.47 -5.64 1.97
CA LEU A 89 -13.68 -5.03 1.44
C LEU A 89 -14.89 -5.43 2.31
N HIS A 90 -15.60 -4.43 2.79
CA HIS A 90 -16.77 -4.63 3.64
C HIS A 90 -17.99 -3.95 3.04
N GLU A 91 -19.15 -4.52 3.30
CA GLU A 91 -20.44 -3.93 2.93
C GLU A 91 -20.78 -2.73 3.82
N SER A 92 -21.62 -1.83 3.27
CA SER A 92 -22.14 -0.69 4.03
C SER A 92 -22.91 -1.16 5.27
N GLY A 93 -22.69 -0.52 6.40
CA GLY A 93 -23.33 -0.86 7.67
C GLY A 93 -22.59 -1.93 8.49
N VAL A 94 -21.44 -2.43 8.04
CA VAL A 94 -20.62 -3.36 8.83
C VAL A 94 -20.14 -2.68 10.12
N THR A 95 -20.04 -3.47 11.18
CA THR A 95 -19.39 -3.06 12.43
C THR A 95 -17.99 -3.66 12.49
N LEU A 96 -16.96 -2.82 12.46
CA LEU A 96 -15.58 -3.24 12.53
C LEU A 96 -15.08 -3.17 13.99
N ASN A 97 -14.36 -4.22 14.41
CA ASN A 97 -13.80 -4.24 15.75
C ASN A 97 -12.43 -3.54 15.74
N LYS A 98 -12.25 -2.54 16.58
CA LYS A 98 -10.98 -1.81 16.72
C LYS A 98 -9.78 -2.73 16.98
N LYS A 99 -9.98 -3.86 17.65
CA LYS A 99 -8.90 -4.84 17.96
C LYS A 99 -8.32 -5.51 16.73
N ASP A 100 -9.04 -5.48 15.59
CA ASP A 100 -8.59 -6.09 14.34
C ASP A 100 -7.62 -5.18 13.58
N TYR A 101 -7.34 -3.99 14.08
CA TYR A 101 -6.50 -2.97 13.46
C TYR A 101 -5.42 -2.49 14.42
N THR A 102 -4.22 -2.25 13.90
CA THR A 102 -3.09 -1.75 14.70
C THR A 102 -3.27 -0.28 15.07
N ASN A 103 -3.65 0.55 14.11
CA ASN A 103 -3.85 1.99 14.28
C ASN A 103 -4.94 2.47 13.31
N PRO A 104 -6.22 2.19 13.61
CA PRO A 104 -7.30 2.52 12.70
C PRO A 104 -7.47 4.03 12.53
N ALA A 105 -7.62 4.46 11.29
CA ALA A 105 -8.03 5.79 10.90
C ALA A 105 -9.17 5.68 9.89
N MET A 106 -10.04 6.70 9.84
CA MET A 106 -11.11 6.79 8.86
C MET A 106 -10.87 7.97 7.94
N GLU A 107 -10.98 7.73 6.64
CA GLU A 107 -10.90 8.74 5.60
C GLU A 107 -12.12 8.60 4.68
N ALA A 108 -12.72 9.73 4.29
CA ALA A 108 -13.76 9.74 3.29
C ALA A 108 -13.10 9.85 1.90
N GLU A 109 -13.36 8.87 1.05
CA GLU A 109 -12.73 8.76 -0.27
C GLU A 109 -13.78 8.48 -1.36
N PHE A 110 -13.46 8.84 -2.60
CA PHE A 110 -14.24 8.40 -3.75
C PHE A 110 -13.76 7.03 -4.23
N GLY A 111 -14.68 6.05 -4.25
CA GLY A 111 -14.45 4.76 -4.89
C GLY A 111 -14.92 4.79 -6.34
N ILE A 112 -14.05 4.34 -7.27
CA ILE A 112 -14.37 4.21 -8.69
C ILE A 112 -14.32 2.74 -9.06
N ILE A 113 -15.43 2.23 -9.61
CA ILE A 113 -15.50 0.87 -10.13
C ILE A 113 -15.37 0.94 -11.65
N LEU A 114 -14.36 0.27 -12.19
CA LEU A 114 -14.16 0.16 -13.63
C LEU A 114 -15.04 -0.97 -14.17
N ASN A 115 -15.84 -0.69 -15.20
CA ASN A 115 -16.71 -1.69 -15.85
C ASN A 115 -16.00 -2.50 -16.94
N ARG A 116 -14.72 -2.20 -17.21
CA ARG A 116 -13.85 -2.92 -18.16
C ARG A 116 -12.39 -2.59 -17.87
N ASP A 117 -11.51 -3.45 -18.31
CA ASP A 117 -10.06 -3.22 -18.23
C ASP A 117 -9.64 -1.97 -19.00
N ILE A 118 -8.75 -1.18 -18.41
CA ILE A 118 -8.11 -0.06 -19.07
C ILE A 118 -6.96 -0.60 -19.90
N LYS A 119 -7.04 -0.41 -21.23
CA LYS A 119 -5.90 -0.72 -22.10
C LYS A 119 -4.77 0.28 -21.84
N ALA A 120 -3.53 -0.20 -21.84
CA ALA A 120 -2.32 0.59 -21.54
C ALA A 120 -2.12 1.84 -22.43
N GLU A 121 -2.81 1.91 -23.56
CA GLU A 121 -2.75 3.02 -24.53
C GLU A 121 -3.60 4.25 -24.14
N LEU A 122 -4.41 4.16 -23.08
CA LEU A 122 -5.17 5.30 -22.60
C LEU A 122 -4.24 6.28 -21.90
N SER A 123 -3.93 7.39 -22.57
CA SER A 123 -3.15 8.46 -21.95
C SER A 123 -3.95 9.11 -20.81
N LEU A 124 -3.23 9.65 -19.82
CA LEU A 124 -3.82 10.42 -18.71
C LEU A 124 -4.70 11.60 -19.16
N SER A 125 -4.60 12.03 -20.42
CA SER A 125 -5.43 13.08 -20.99
C SER A 125 -6.92 12.73 -21.09
N LEU A 126 -7.28 11.44 -21.06
CA LEU A 126 -8.68 10.99 -21.06
C LEU A 126 -9.34 11.04 -19.67
N ILE A 127 -8.59 11.32 -18.61
CA ILE A 127 -9.11 11.49 -17.26
C ILE A 127 -9.68 12.92 -17.05
N HIS A 128 -9.46 13.81 -18.01
CA HIS A 128 -9.93 15.21 -17.98
C HIS A 128 -11.21 15.44 -18.79
N ILE A 129 -12.06 14.44 -18.89
CA ILE A 129 -13.40 14.65 -19.47
C ILE A 129 -14.31 15.25 -18.42
#